data_d6f463ffe7b16d4ac767892de9ddac11
#
_entry.id   d6f463ffe7b16d4ac767892de9ddac11
#
_cell.length_a   1.000
_cell.length_b   1.000
_cell.length_c   1.000
_cell.angle_alpha   90.00
_cell.angle_beta   90.00
_cell.angle_gamma   90.00
#
_symmetry.space_group_name_H-M   'P 1'
#
loop_
_entity.id
_entity.type
_entity.pdbx_description
1 polymer ?
#
loop_
_entity_poly.entity_id
_entity_poly.type
_entity_poly.pdbx_seq_one_letter_code
_entity_poly.pdbx_strand_id
1 'polypeptide(L)'
;VLWDQGDYYNPEFKSKESNGKYVKEEGYATTLTTDHAIEFLEERDKDKPFCLLVHHKAPHRNWMPDTKYMDLYEDVEFPYPDTFNDNYATRCDAARTQEMSIDKNMTLVYDLKVDELKEKEAYKKEWNIGGWQASLDRMTPEQREAWIASYKPRNEKFINENLKGEDLVKWKYQRYIKDYVRCIKSIDDE
;
A
#
# COMPACT_ATOMS: atom_id res chain seq x y z
N VAL A 1 1.00 -9.47 17.31
CA VAL A 1 2.14 -8.89 16.56
C VAL A 1 2.09 -9.43 15.14
N LEU A 2 2.14 -8.53 14.15
CA LEU A 2 2.21 -8.89 12.73
C LEU A 2 3.52 -9.65 12.40
N TRP A 3 3.44 -10.52 11.37
CA TRP A 3 4.64 -11.13 10.79
C TRP A 3 5.43 -10.08 10.00
N ASP A 4 6.73 -9.94 10.28
CA ASP A 4 7.62 -8.97 9.65
C ASP A 4 6.99 -7.56 9.62
N GLN A 5 6.84 -6.97 8.43
CA GLN A 5 6.17 -5.67 8.23
C GLN A 5 4.64 -5.82 8.03
N GLY A 6 4.14 -7.02 8.05
CA GLY A 6 2.73 -7.34 7.82
C GLY A 6 2.28 -7.23 6.37
N ASP A 7 1.11 -7.79 6.10
CA ASP A 7 0.39 -7.71 4.85
C ASP A 7 -0.82 -6.80 5.00
N TYR A 8 -1.28 -6.16 3.92
CA TYR A 8 -2.48 -5.31 3.97
C TYR A 8 -3.77 -6.11 4.08
N TYR A 9 -3.85 -7.24 3.37
CA TYR A 9 -5.01 -8.12 3.35
C TYR A 9 -4.71 -9.44 4.04
N ASN A 10 -5.62 -9.86 4.89
CA ASN A 10 -5.58 -11.15 5.57
C ASN A 10 -4.21 -11.43 6.21
N PRO A 11 -3.73 -10.51 7.08
CA PRO A 11 -2.40 -10.60 7.68
C PRO A 11 -2.29 -11.79 8.63
N GLU A 12 -1.07 -12.12 9.00
CA GLU A 12 -0.79 -13.10 10.04
C GLU A 12 -0.41 -12.40 11.34
N PHE A 13 -1.14 -12.70 12.40
CA PHE A 13 -0.85 -12.22 13.74
C PHE A 13 -0.28 -13.33 14.64
N LYS A 14 0.56 -12.91 15.55
CA LYS A 14 1.08 -13.74 16.61
C LYS A 14 0.56 -13.20 17.95
N SER A 15 -0.16 -14.02 18.69
CA SER A 15 -0.69 -13.67 19.99
C SER A 15 -0.23 -14.66 21.06
N LYS A 16 -0.58 -14.38 22.30
CA LYS A 16 -0.37 -15.31 23.42
C LYS A 16 -1.26 -16.54 23.28
N GLU A 17 -2.50 -16.35 22.85
CA GLU A 17 -3.52 -17.36 22.66
C GLU A 17 -3.12 -18.35 21.56
N SER A 18 -2.38 -17.91 20.57
CA SER A 18 -1.83 -18.77 19.51
C SER A 18 -0.59 -19.58 19.93
N ASN A 19 -0.21 -19.54 21.22
CA ASN A 19 1.05 -20.14 21.72
C ASN A 19 2.28 -19.68 20.94
N GLY A 20 2.28 -18.43 20.52
CA GLY A 20 3.38 -17.83 19.78
C GLY A 20 3.49 -18.27 18.33
N LYS A 21 2.47 -18.89 17.75
CA LYS A 21 2.38 -19.17 16.30
C LYS A 21 1.74 -17.99 15.58
N TYR A 22 2.08 -17.84 14.32
CA TYR A 22 1.37 -16.90 13.44
C TYR A 22 0.10 -17.56 12.92
N VAL A 23 -1.00 -16.81 12.98
CA VAL A 23 -2.33 -17.23 12.54
C VAL A 23 -2.84 -16.17 11.56
N LYS A 24 -3.28 -16.61 10.39
CA LYS A 24 -3.90 -15.75 9.38
C LYS A 24 -5.28 -15.33 9.86
N GLU A 25 -5.55 -14.03 9.82
CA GLU A 25 -6.84 -13.44 10.12
C GLU A 25 -7.42 -12.80 8.87
N GLU A 26 -8.70 -13.02 8.61
CA GLU A 26 -9.38 -12.44 7.46
C GLU A 26 -9.77 -11.01 7.75
N GLY A 27 -9.39 -10.09 6.85
CA GLY A 27 -9.73 -8.68 6.96
C GLY A 27 -8.61 -7.76 6.48
N TYR A 28 -8.81 -6.47 6.70
CA TYR A 28 -7.82 -5.45 6.40
C TYR A 28 -6.95 -5.15 7.63
N ALA A 29 -5.64 -5.08 7.43
CA ALA A 29 -4.69 -5.04 8.54
C ALA A 29 -4.87 -3.85 9.50
N THR A 30 -5.31 -2.69 9.00
CA THR A 30 -5.52 -1.50 9.86
C THR A 30 -6.66 -1.77 10.84
N THR A 31 -7.82 -2.20 10.35
CA THR A 31 -8.99 -2.54 11.18
C THR A 31 -8.66 -3.63 12.18
N LEU A 32 -8.08 -4.76 11.73
CA LEU A 32 -7.71 -5.85 12.63
C LEU A 32 -6.72 -5.43 13.73
N THR A 33 -5.76 -4.55 13.39
CA THR A 33 -4.82 -4.03 14.39
C THR A 33 -5.51 -3.16 15.43
N THR A 34 -6.48 -2.35 15.01
CA THR A 34 -7.29 -1.51 15.90
C THR A 34 -8.21 -2.38 16.78
N ASP A 35 -8.88 -3.37 16.19
CA ASP A 35 -9.74 -4.31 16.94
C ASP A 35 -8.96 -5.01 18.07
N HIS A 36 -7.78 -5.52 17.77
CA HIS A 36 -6.90 -6.11 18.79
C HIS A 36 -6.44 -5.11 19.86
N ALA A 37 -6.25 -3.85 19.51
CA ALA A 37 -5.90 -2.82 20.47
C ALA A 37 -7.08 -2.50 21.41
N ILE A 38 -8.30 -2.45 20.86
CA ILE A 38 -9.53 -2.23 21.62
C ILE A 38 -9.77 -3.41 22.56
N GLU A 39 -9.71 -4.64 22.04
CA GLU A 39 -9.85 -5.88 22.83
C GLU A 39 -8.88 -5.88 24.02
N PHE A 40 -7.60 -5.58 23.78
CA PHE A 40 -6.61 -5.46 24.85
C PHE A 40 -7.02 -4.42 25.90
N LEU A 41 -7.52 -3.25 25.49
CA LEU A 41 -7.94 -2.19 26.42
C LEU A 41 -9.18 -2.58 27.24
N GLU A 42 -10.08 -3.37 26.66
CA GLU A 42 -11.29 -3.84 27.33
C GLU A 42 -10.99 -4.97 28.34
N GLU A 43 -10.13 -5.91 27.96
CA GLU A 43 -9.86 -7.15 28.72
C GLU A 43 -8.72 -7.01 29.73
N ARG A 44 -7.88 -5.96 29.63
CA ARG A 44 -6.75 -5.78 30.53
C ARG A 44 -7.16 -5.67 31.98
N ASP A 45 -6.30 -6.09 32.90
CA ASP A 45 -6.42 -5.82 34.32
C ASP A 45 -6.36 -4.30 34.58
N LYS A 46 -7.50 -3.71 34.96
CA LYS A 46 -7.65 -2.26 35.11
C LYS A 46 -6.89 -1.71 36.32
N ASP A 47 -6.49 -2.57 37.25
CA ASP A 47 -5.72 -2.19 38.44
C ASP A 47 -4.20 -2.17 38.19
N LYS A 48 -3.77 -2.56 36.98
CA LYS A 48 -2.35 -2.56 36.59
C LYS A 48 -2.03 -1.50 35.55
N PRO A 49 -0.86 -0.84 35.66
CA PRO A 49 -0.38 0.02 34.59
C PRO A 49 -0.08 -0.82 33.34
N PHE A 50 -0.21 -0.20 32.19
CA PHE A 50 0.09 -0.85 30.91
C PHE A 50 0.83 0.11 29.97
N CYS A 51 1.46 -0.46 28.95
CA CYS A 51 2.00 0.24 27.79
C CYS A 51 1.54 -0.49 26.53
N LEU A 52 0.82 0.20 25.67
CA LEU A 52 0.30 -0.33 24.42
C LEU A 52 0.93 0.44 23.25
N LEU A 53 1.50 -0.29 22.30
CA LEU A 53 2.03 0.25 21.05
C LEU A 53 1.18 -0.25 19.89
N VAL A 54 0.45 0.65 19.25
CA VAL A 54 -0.40 0.34 18.08
C VAL A 54 0.32 0.79 16.83
N HIS A 55 0.85 -0.17 16.08
CA HIS A 55 1.63 0.09 14.86
C HIS A 55 0.91 -0.52 13.66
N HIS A 56 0.35 0.34 12.81
CA HIS A 56 -0.31 -0.08 11.59
C HIS A 56 0.67 -0.42 10.46
N LYS A 57 0.28 -1.34 9.57
CA LYS A 57 0.95 -1.59 8.29
C LYS A 57 0.88 -0.36 7.37
N ALA A 58 -0.28 0.26 7.27
CA ALA A 58 -0.48 1.48 6.50
C ALA A 58 0.29 2.65 7.15
N PRO A 59 0.87 3.56 6.37
CA PRO A 59 0.92 3.63 4.93
C PRO A 59 2.23 3.10 4.32
N HIS A 60 2.73 1.95 4.76
CA HIS A 60 3.95 1.36 4.19
C HIS A 60 3.78 1.01 2.71
N ARG A 61 4.86 1.12 1.92
CA ARG A 61 4.91 0.61 0.54
C ARG A 61 4.46 -0.87 0.56
N ASN A 62 3.60 -1.33 -0.31
CA ASN A 62 3.15 -0.81 -1.61
C ASN A 62 1.74 -0.19 -1.63
N TRP A 63 1.28 0.40 -0.55
CA TRP A 63 0.03 1.17 -0.45
C TRP A 63 -1.19 0.48 -1.06
N MET A 64 -1.60 -0.62 -0.49
CA MET A 64 -2.81 -1.33 -0.92
C MET A 64 -4.02 -0.83 -0.10
N PRO A 65 -4.92 -0.01 -0.67
CA PRO A 65 -6.07 0.51 0.05
C PRO A 65 -7.03 -0.58 0.49
N ASP A 66 -7.78 -0.34 1.56
CA ASP A 66 -8.96 -1.14 1.88
C ASP A 66 -9.97 -1.06 0.73
N THR A 67 -10.72 -2.15 0.51
CA THR A 67 -11.74 -2.25 -0.54
C THR A 67 -12.75 -1.11 -0.50
N LYS A 68 -13.12 -0.65 0.70
CA LYS A 68 -14.06 0.49 0.90
C LYS A 68 -13.53 1.84 0.42
N TYR A 69 -12.20 1.98 0.18
CA TYR A 69 -11.58 3.24 -0.23
C TYR A 69 -10.93 3.21 -1.62
N MET A 70 -10.99 2.09 -2.33
CA MET A 70 -10.29 1.94 -3.61
C MET A 70 -10.66 3.00 -4.66
N ASP A 71 -11.88 3.54 -4.60
CA ASP A 71 -12.39 4.53 -5.55
C ASP A 71 -12.37 5.96 -4.99
N LEU A 72 -12.01 6.13 -3.71
CA LEU A 72 -11.92 7.44 -3.09
C LEU A 72 -10.90 8.31 -3.82
N TYR A 73 -11.22 9.58 -4.06
CA TYR A 73 -10.40 10.57 -4.78
C TYR A 73 -10.08 10.21 -6.24
N GLU A 74 -10.84 9.33 -6.90
CA GLU A 74 -10.52 8.96 -8.29
C GLU A 74 -10.61 10.16 -9.23
N ASP A 75 -11.62 11.03 -9.04
CA ASP A 75 -11.83 12.23 -9.84
C ASP A 75 -11.06 13.47 -9.34
N VAL A 76 -10.20 13.29 -8.31
CA VAL A 76 -9.38 14.38 -7.76
C VAL A 76 -8.02 14.38 -8.43
N GLU A 77 -7.59 15.53 -8.91
CA GLU A 77 -6.20 15.76 -9.28
C GLU A 77 -5.48 16.39 -8.08
N PHE A 78 -4.50 15.67 -7.54
CA PHE A 78 -3.66 16.17 -6.45
C PHE A 78 -2.65 17.19 -6.98
N PRO A 79 -2.42 18.31 -6.27
CA PRO A 79 -1.44 19.30 -6.68
C PRO A 79 -0.03 18.70 -6.68
N TYR A 80 0.77 19.11 -7.65
CA TYR A 80 2.19 18.78 -7.67
C TYR A 80 2.92 19.72 -6.70
N PRO A 81 3.82 19.21 -5.84
CA PRO A 81 4.63 20.07 -4.98
C PRO A 81 5.59 20.93 -5.84
N ASP A 82 5.92 22.12 -5.37
CA ASP A 82 6.88 23.02 -6.06
C ASP A 82 8.22 22.34 -6.31
N THR A 83 8.57 21.35 -5.51
CA THR A 83 9.79 20.54 -5.61
C THR A 83 9.63 19.27 -6.45
N PHE A 84 8.52 19.12 -7.18
CA PHE A 84 8.25 17.89 -7.96
C PHE A 84 9.37 17.57 -8.95
N ASN A 85 9.92 18.60 -9.60
CA ASN A 85 11.04 18.51 -10.54
C ASN A 85 12.34 19.11 -9.96
N ASP A 86 12.56 19.01 -8.61
CA ASP A 86 13.79 19.50 -7.98
C ASP A 86 15.02 18.78 -8.56
N ASN A 87 16.00 19.54 -9.00
CA ASN A 87 17.27 19.01 -9.50
C ASN A 87 18.28 18.73 -8.38
N TYR A 88 17.90 19.00 -7.13
CA TYR A 88 18.71 18.83 -5.91
C TYR A 88 20.04 19.59 -5.90
N ALA A 89 20.25 20.60 -6.79
CA ALA A 89 21.52 21.30 -6.94
C ALA A 89 21.97 22.04 -5.66
N THR A 90 21.00 22.46 -4.81
CA THR A 90 21.24 23.16 -3.55
C THR A 90 21.12 22.26 -2.33
N ARG A 91 20.96 20.95 -2.51
CA ARG A 91 20.80 19.96 -1.43
C ARG A 91 22.12 19.33 -1.04
N CYS A 92 22.17 18.71 0.16
CA CYS A 92 23.32 17.92 0.57
C CYS A 92 23.53 16.70 -0.34
N ASP A 93 24.70 16.12 -0.33
CA ASP A 93 25.05 14.98 -1.20
C ASP A 93 24.14 13.78 -0.97
N ALA A 94 23.74 13.49 0.27
CA ALA A 94 22.83 12.38 0.56
C ALA A 94 21.47 12.53 -0.16
N ALA A 95 20.90 13.75 -0.19
CA ALA A 95 19.65 14.02 -0.91
C ALA A 95 19.85 14.02 -2.44
N ARG A 96 21.00 14.50 -2.90
CA ARG A 96 21.31 14.60 -4.33
C ARG A 96 21.61 13.26 -4.98
N THR A 97 22.20 12.33 -4.23
CA THR A 97 22.65 11.01 -4.74
C THR A 97 21.69 9.88 -4.40
N GLN A 98 20.61 10.13 -3.62
CA GLN A 98 19.60 9.13 -3.35
C GLN A 98 18.90 8.66 -4.63
N GLU A 99 18.52 7.38 -4.68
CA GLU A 99 17.95 6.78 -5.89
C GLU A 99 16.42 6.68 -5.87
N MET A 100 15.77 7.05 -4.77
CA MET A 100 14.30 6.95 -4.65
C MET A 100 13.61 8.10 -5.37
N SER A 101 13.13 7.84 -6.58
CA SER A 101 12.36 8.81 -7.38
C SER A 101 11.10 8.17 -7.95
N ILE A 102 10.07 8.99 -8.19
CA ILE A 102 8.83 8.57 -8.85
C ILE A 102 9.13 8.07 -10.27
N ASP A 103 10.00 8.76 -10.98
CA ASP A 103 10.37 8.41 -12.35
C ASP A 103 10.99 7.01 -12.44
N LYS A 104 12.08 6.77 -11.70
CA LYS A 104 12.95 5.60 -11.91
C LYS A 104 12.61 4.41 -11.01
N ASN A 105 12.26 4.67 -9.75
CA ASN A 105 12.20 3.62 -8.72
C ASN A 105 10.78 3.18 -8.36
N MET A 106 9.76 3.94 -8.80
CA MET A 106 8.37 3.52 -8.64
C MET A 106 7.96 2.60 -9.78
N THR A 107 7.80 1.32 -9.45
CA THR A 107 7.49 0.25 -10.42
C THR A 107 6.03 0.30 -10.85
N LEU A 108 5.75 -0.08 -12.10
CA LEU A 108 4.38 -0.07 -12.61
C LEU A 108 3.54 -1.21 -12.04
N VAL A 109 4.13 -2.40 -11.83
CA VAL A 109 3.38 -3.56 -11.33
C VAL A 109 3.26 -3.51 -9.81
N TYR A 110 4.35 -3.54 -9.06
CA TYR A 110 4.31 -3.66 -7.61
C TYR A 110 3.77 -2.40 -6.92
N ASP A 111 4.27 -1.22 -7.31
CA ASP A 111 3.88 0.02 -6.66
C ASP A 111 2.56 0.59 -7.18
N LEU A 112 2.40 0.60 -8.52
CA LEU A 112 1.28 1.27 -9.18
C LEU A 112 0.18 0.31 -9.65
N LYS A 113 0.36 -1.00 -9.37
CA LYS A 113 -0.68 -2.03 -9.48
C LYS A 113 -1.23 -2.24 -10.90
N VAL A 114 -0.38 -2.00 -11.92
CA VAL A 114 -0.71 -2.28 -13.32
C VAL A 114 -0.46 -3.77 -13.60
N ASP A 115 -1.29 -4.62 -13.01
CA ASP A 115 -1.14 -6.09 -13.00
C ASP A 115 -1.07 -6.69 -14.42
N GLU A 116 -1.73 -6.08 -15.38
CA GLU A 116 -1.76 -6.49 -16.78
C GLU A 116 -0.39 -6.43 -17.47
N LEU A 117 0.58 -5.75 -16.86
CA LEU A 117 1.94 -5.67 -17.40
C LEU A 117 2.86 -6.79 -16.89
N LYS A 118 2.52 -7.48 -15.82
CA LYS A 118 3.42 -8.45 -15.15
C LYS A 118 3.93 -9.56 -16.07
N GLU A 119 3.13 -9.99 -17.05
CA GLU A 119 3.49 -11.05 -17.99
C GLU A 119 4.28 -10.53 -19.21
N LYS A 120 4.35 -9.21 -19.41
CA LYS A 120 5.12 -8.64 -20.51
C LYS A 120 6.61 -8.68 -20.19
N GLU A 121 7.44 -9.11 -21.13
CA GLU A 121 8.88 -9.35 -20.96
C GLU A 121 9.62 -8.12 -20.38
N ALA A 122 9.22 -6.91 -20.76
CA ALA A 122 9.81 -5.66 -20.29
C ALA A 122 9.65 -5.45 -18.75
N TYR A 123 8.62 -6.04 -18.13
CA TYR A 123 8.26 -5.83 -16.73
C TYR A 123 8.52 -7.03 -15.82
N LYS A 124 8.78 -8.23 -16.36
CA LYS A 124 9.06 -9.44 -15.58
C LYS A 124 10.22 -9.31 -14.60
N LYS A 125 11.11 -8.36 -14.84
CA LYS A 125 12.28 -8.07 -13.99
C LYS A 125 12.07 -6.86 -13.07
N GLU A 126 10.89 -6.28 -13.03
CA GLU A 126 10.60 -5.24 -12.05
C GLU A 126 10.77 -5.79 -10.63
N TRP A 127 11.15 -4.89 -9.73
CA TRP A 127 11.37 -5.25 -8.34
C TRP A 127 10.09 -5.81 -7.72
N ASN A 128 10.25 -6.94 -7.02
CA ASN A 128 9.23 -7.57 -6.17
C ASN A 128 7.93 -8.02 -6.86
N ILE A 129 8.01 -8.48 -8.11
CA ILE A 129 6.84 -9.09 -8.80
C ILE A 129 6.27 -10.28 -8.02
N GLY A 130 7.14 -11.12 -7.44
CA GLY A 130 6.71 -12.25 -6.61
C GLY A 130 5.95 -11.81 -5.36
N GLY A 131 6.40 -10.75 -4.69
CA GLY A 131 5.70 -10.16 -3.54
C GLY A 131 4.36 -9.53 -3.93
N TRP A 132 4.27 -8.97 -5.13
CA TRP A 132 2.99 -8.51 -5.68
C TRP A 132 1.99 -9.66 -5.83
N GLN A 133 2.40 -10.74 -6.48
CA GLN A 133 1.53 -11.91 -6.66
C GLN A 133 1.11 -12.50 -5.31
N ALA A 134 2.04 -12.65 -4.37
CA ALA A 134 1.74 -13.14 -3.02
C ALA A 134 0.71 -12.26 -2.29
N SER A 135 0.79 -10.93 -2.45
CA SER A 135 -0.19 -9.99 -1.87
C SER A 135 -1.59 -10.21 -2.45
N LEU A 136 -1.68 -10.47 -3.76
CA LEU A 136 -2.95 -10.76 -4.42
C LEU A 136 -3.53 -12.13 -4.02
N ASP A 137 -2.67 -13.14 -3.87
CA ASP A 137 -3.05 -14.51 -3.49
C ASP A 137 -3.55 -14.61 -2.04
N ARG A 138 -3.25 -13.60 -1.21
CA ARG A 138 -3.80 -13.48 0.15
C ARG A 138 -5.27 -13.08 0.18
N MET A 139 -5.75 -12.37 -0.84
CA MET A 139 -7.11 -11.85 -0.90
C MET A 139 -8.14 -12.97 -0.94
N THR A 140 -9.28 -12.77 -0.30
CA THR A 140 -10.46 -13.61 -0.54
C THR A 140 -10.98 -13.39 -1.97
N PRO A 141 -11.83 -14.29 -2.49
CA PRO A 141 -12.45 -14.09 -3.80
C PRO A 141 -13.17 -12.73 -3.90
N GLU A 142 -13.90 -12.33 -2.87
CA GLU A 142 -14.65 -11.07 -2.81
C GLU A 142 -13.72 -9.85 -2.81
N GLN A 143 -12.66 -9.88 -2.00
CA GLN A 143 -11.63 -8.84 -1.98
C GLN A 143 -10.94 -8.74 -3.34
N ARG A 144 -10.66 -9.88 -3.97
CA ARG A 144 -10.03 -9.93 -5.29
C ARG A 144 -10.95 -9.41 -6.40
N GLU A 145 -12.23 -9.72 -6.35
CA GLU A 145 -13.22 -9.20 -7.29
C GLU A 145 -13.33 -7.67 -7.18
N ALA A 146 -13.47 -7.14 -5.96
CA ALA A 146 -13.49 -5.70 -5.71
C ALA A 146 -12.21 -5.01 -6.22
N TRP A 147 -11.05 -5.63 -5.97
CA TRP A 147 -9.76 -5.15 -6.47
C TRP A 147 -9.74 -5.05 -8.00
N ILE A 148 -10.13 -6.12 -8.69
CA ILE A 148 -10.16 -6.16 -10.16
C ILE A 148 -11.15 -5.14 -10.71
N ALA A 149 -12.34 -5.04 -10.13
CA ALA A 149 -13.37 -4.09 -10.57
C ALA A 149 -12.88 -2.64 -10.49
N SER A 150 -12.11 -2.30 -9.46
CA SER A 150 -11.57 -0.96 -9.27
C SER A 150 -10.34 -0.68 -10.15
N TYR A 151 -9.33 -1.56 -10.14
CA TYR A 151 -8.03 -1.27 -10.74
C TYR A 151 -7.94 -1.57 -12.24
N LYS A 152 -8.59 -2.63 -12.71
CA LYS A 152 -8.47 -3.07 -14.11
C LYS A 152 -8.89 -2.00 -15.13
N PRO A 153 -10.03 -1.31 -15.00
CA PRO A 153 -10.42 -0.27 -15.97
C PRO A 153 -9.41 0.88 -16.03
N ARG A 154 -8.83 1.26 -14.90
CA ARG A 154 -7.81 2.31 -14.80
C ARG A 154 -6.49 1.88 -15.44
N ASN A 155 -6.13 0.63 -15.26
CA ASN A 155 -4.92 0.04 -15.85
C ASN A 155 -5.05 -0.06 -17.36
N GLU A 156 -6.19 -0.52 -17.88
CA GLU A 156 -6.48 -0.58 -19.31
C GLU A 156 -6.42 0.82 -19.95
N LYS A 157 -6.99 1.84 -19.28
CA LYS A 157 -6.91 3.23 -19.73
C LYS A 157 -5.45 3.67 -19.84
N PHE A 158 -4.65 3.50 -18.79
CA PHE A 158 -3.22 3.83 -18.77
C PHE A 158 -2.43 3.12 -19.89
N ILE A 159 -2.67 1.84 -20.09
CA ILE A 159 -1.98 1.05 -21.12
C ILE A 159 -2.31 1.59 -22.52
N ASN A 160 -3.57 1.96 -22.76
CA ASN A 160 -4.05 2.49 -24.04
C ASN A 160 -3.50 3.91 -24.32
N GLU A 161 -3.35 4.74 -23.28
CA GLU A 161 -2.78 6.08 -23.39
C GLU A 161 -1.30 6.06 -23.76
N ASN A 162 -0.56 5.00 -23.42
CA ASN A 162 0.85 4.81 -23.76
C ASN A 162 1.75 6.00 -23.42
N LEU A 163 1.53 6.58 -22.23
CA LEU A 163 2.20 7.78 -21.74
C LEU A 163 3.73 7.62 -21.71
N LYS A 164 4.47 8.72 -21.95
CA LYS A 164 5.94 8.77 -21.97
C LYS A 164 6.43 10.05 -21.30
N GLY A 165 7.72 10.05 -20.91
CA GLY A 165 8.39 11.23 -20.37
C GLY A 165 7.67 11.84 -19.18
N GLU A 166 7.50 13.14 -19.18
CA GLU A 166 6.89 13.88 -18.06
C GLU A 166 5.45 13.47 -17.80
N ASP A 167 4.65 13.15 -18.81
CA ASP A 167 3.26 12.71 -18.64
C ASP A 167 3.18 11.37 -17.90
N LEU A 168 4.12 10.46 -18.18
CA LEU A 168 4.22 9.21 -17.42
C LEU A 168 4.59 9.46 -15.95
N VAL A 169 5.51 10.39 -15.68
CA VAL A 169 5.91 10.72 -14.30
C VAL A 169 4.74 11.36 -13.53
N LYS A 170 4.01 12.26 -14.16
CA LYS A 170 2.79 12.87 -13.60
C LYS A 170 1.73 11.81 -13.31
N TRP A 171 1.49 10.90 -14.23
CA TRP A 171 0.56 9.80 -14.02
C TRP A 171 1.00 8.90 -12.86
N LYS A 172 2.28 8.52 -12.79
CA LYS A 172 2.83 7.75 -11.66
C LYS A 172 2.57 8.45 -10.32
N TYR A 173 2.80 9.77 -10.25
CA TYR A 173 2.53 10.56 -9.05
C TYR A 173 1.06 10.53 -8.66
N GLN A 174 0.15 10.82 -9.59
CA GLN A 174 -1.28 10.83 -9.32
C GLN A 174 -1.77 9.44 -8.85
N ARG A 175 -1.30 8.36 -9.47
CA ARG A 175 -1.63 7.01 -9.07
C ARG A 175 -1.13 6.70 -7.66
N TYR A 176 0.13 7.01 -7.39
CA TYR A 176 0.76 6.80 -6.10
C TYR A 176 0.09 7.59 -4.98
N ILE A 177 -0.09 8.89 -5.15
CA ILE A 177 -0.61 9.76 -4.10
C ILE A 177 -2.04 9.38 -3.72
N LYS A 178 -2.87 8.99 -4.69
CA LYS A 178 -4.23 8.51 -4.43
C LYS A 178 -4.21 7.25 -3.57
N ASP A 179 -3.41 6.26 -3.91
CA ASP A 179 -3.32 5.03 -3.13
C ASP A 179 -2.73 5.27 -1.73
N TYR A 180 -1.75 6.18 -1.63
CA TYR A 180 -1.18 6.60 -0.35
C TYR A 180 -2.23 7.22 0.58
N VAL A 181 -2.99 8.21 0.09
CA VAL A 181 -4.01 8.87 0.93
C VAL A 181 -5.21 7.97 1.22
N ARG A 182 -5.53 6.99 0.37
CA ARG A 182 -6.52 5.95 0.64
C ARG A 182 -6.10 5.06 1.82
N CYS A 183 -4.81 4.72 1.89
CA CYS A 183 -4.26 4.00 3.04
C CYS A 183 -4.28 4.86 4.31
N ILE A 184 -3.96 6.17 4.22
CA ILE A 184 -4.09 7.10 5.35
C ILE A 184 -5.54 7.19 5.81
N LYS A 185 -6.51 7.25 4.87
CA LYS A 185 -7.94 7.29 5.22
C LYS A 185 -8.37 6.08 6.03
N SER A 186 -7.82 4.91 5.77
CA SER A 186 -8.11 3.72 6.58
C SER A 186 -7.61 3.84 8.02
N ILE A 187 -6.53 4.58 8.27
CA ILE A 187 -6.04 4.84 9.64
C ILE A 187 -6.88 5.91 10.33
N ASP A 188 -7.28 6.93 9.57
CA ASP A 188 -8.05 8.07 10.08
C ASP A 188 -9.47 7.66 10.56
N ASP A 189 -10.01 6.59 10.01
CA ASP A 189 -11.35 6.09 10.34
C ASP A 189 -11.36 5.08 11.51
N GLU A 190 -10.21 4.62 11.95
CA GLU A 190 -10.07 3.70 13.09
C GLU A 190 -9.69 4.44 14.38
#